data_85dee7646c08c0162bb3a18e6d0ef2df
#
_entry.id   85dee7646c08c0162bb3a18e6d0ef2df
#
_cell.length_a   1.000
_cell.length_b   1.000
_cell.length_c   1.000
_cell.angle_alpha   90.00
_cell.angle_beta   90.00
_cell.angle_gamma   90.00
#
_symmetry.space_group_name_H-M   'P 1'
#
loop_
_entity.id
_entity.type
_entity.pdbx_description
1 polymer ?
#
loop_
_entity_poly.entity_id
_entity_poly.type
_entity_poly.pdbx_seq_one_letter_code
_entity_poly.pdbx_strand_id
1 'polypeptide(L)'
;MIVRTLQQASKVKGFSKVICATEDVEIYKLVKAHGFEAILTPNTFLTGSDRVAWVADQLALEWVINLQGDEPLIDIDLLEEMALTLPKNKNCWLTSACPLLPEWENLASVVKVKVSESGDVLAFARENQKKEDWYRHTGVYGYHANQLHLFKKTAPSIEELQNSLEQLRVFPKTPIKAVLHQKLSHSVDVPGDIERVEEYLKELAAI
;
A
#
# COMPACT_ATOMS: atom_id res chain seq x y z
N MET A 1 -16.01 -2.22 -3.29
CA MET A 1 -14.60 -2.36 -2.94
C MET A 1 -14.11 -1.16 -2.13
N ILE A 2 -13.87 0.02 -2.70
CA ILE A 2 -13.29 1.20 -2.02
C ILE A 2 -13.95 1.58 -0.68
N VAL A 3 -15.28 1.56 -0.60
CA VAL A 3 -16.01 1.87 0.64
C VAL A 3 -15.61 0.91 1.77
N ARG A 4 -15.41 -0.38 1.47
CA ARG A 4 -14.98 -1.37 2.45
C ARG A 4 -13.53 -1.13 2.91
N THR A 5 -12.63 -0.80 2.00
CA THR A 5 -11.25 -0.43 2.34
C THR A 5 -11.24 0.77 3.30
N LEU A 6 -12.06 1.80 3.01
CA LEU A 6 -12.21 2.96 3.90
C LEU A 6 -12.81 2.59 5.27
N GLN A 7 -13.81 1.68 5.29
CA GLN A 7 -14.38 1.17 6.54
C GLN A 7 -13.34 0.45 7.41
N GLN A 8 -12.44 -0.33 6.81
CA GLN A 8 -11.35 -0.97 7.55
C GLN A 8 -10.34 0.06 8.06
N ALA A 9 -9.86 0.94 7.20
CA ALA A 9 -8.93 2.00 7.58
C ALA A 9 -9.46 2.90 8.69
N SER A 10 -10.77 3.20 8.70
CA SER A 10 -11.41 4.03 9.72
C SER A 10 -11.48 3.41 11.11
N LYS A 11 -11.21 2.11 11.25
CA LYS A 11 -11.14 1.43 12.55
C LYS A 11 -9.77 1.56 13.22
N VAL A 12 -8.75 2.01 12.47
CA VAL A 12 -7.36 2.14 12.96
C VAL A 12 -7.25 3.31 13.92
N LYS A 13 -6.90 3.03 15.18
CA LYS A 13 -6.85 4.03 16.26
C LYS A 13 -5.75 5.09 16.06
N GLY A 14 -4.70 4.75 15.32
CA GLY A 14 -3.56 5.65 15.07
C GLY A 14 -3.80 6.70 13.99
N PHE A 15 -4.91 6.64 13.25
CA PHE A 15 -5.19 7.57 12.16
C PHE A 15 -6.03 8.76 12.65
N SER A 16 -5.54 9.98 12.35
CA SER A 16 -6.31 11.20 12.59
C SER A 16 -7.33 11.49 11.48
N LYS A 17 -7.05 10.99 10.27
CA LYS A 17 -7.92 11.13 9.09
C LYS A 17 -7.77 9.93 8.17
N VAL A 18 -8.87 9.59 7.49
CA VAL A 18 -8.90 8.61 6.38
C VAL A 18 -9.54 9.32 5.20
N ILE A 19 -8.82 9.42 4.10
CA ILE A 19 -9.21 10.23 2.93
C ILE A 19 -9.04 9.38 1.67
N CYS A 20 -10.07 9.31 0.84
CA CYS A 20 -9.98 8.75 -0.51
C CYS A 20 -9.45 9.80 -1.48
N ALA A 21 -8.29 9.55 -2.07
CA ALA A 21 -7.73 10.35 -3.15
C ALA A 21 -7.99 9.66 -4.50
N THR A 22 -8.79 10.26 -5.36
CA THR A 22 -9.18 9.67 -6.65
C THR A 22 -9.31 10.72 -7.74
N GLU A 23 -9.03 10.35 -8.98
CA GLU A 23 -9.34 11.15 -10.16
C GLU A 23 -10.73 10.83 -10.72
N ASP A 24 -11.31 9.71 -10.33
CA ASP A 24 -12.59 9.22 -10.79
C ASP A 24 -13.74 9.92 -10.04
N VAL A 25 -14.58 10.62 -10.78
CA VAL A 25 -15.73 11.38 -10.25
C VAL A 25 -16.78 10.45 -9.65
N GLU A 26 -16.97 9.25 -10.19
CA GLU A 26 -17.95 8.29 -9.68
C GLU A 26 -17.49 7.68 -8.36
N ILE A 27 -16.20 7.33 -8.25
CA ILE A 27 -15.60 6.93 -6.98
C ILE A 27 -15.72 8.05 -5.95
N TYR A 28 -15.40 9.30 -6.33
CA TYR A 28 -15.52 10.45 -5.45
C TYR A 28 -16.94 10.58 -4.90
N LYS A 29 -17.96 10.57 -5.79
CA LYS A 29 -19.39 10.66 -5.39
C LYS A 29 -19.81 9.51 -4.49
N LEU A 30 -19.42 8.27 -4.84
CA LEU A 30 -19.72 7.07 -4.06
C LEU A 30 -19.17 7.16 -2.64
N VAL A 31 -17.91 7.56 -2.50
CA VAL A 31 -17.22 7.71 -1.21
C VAL A 31 -17.91 8.78 -0.36
N LYS A 32 -18.24 9.93 -0.94
CA LYS A 32 -18.96 11.01 -0.27
C LYS A 32 -20.34 10.59 0.17
N ALA A 33 -21.08 9.84 -0.67
CA ALA A 33 -22.42 9.33 -0.34
C ALA A 33 -22.40 8.36 0.86
N HIS A 34 -21.26 7.68 1.11
CA HIS A 34 -21.09 6.81 2.27
C HIS A 34 -20.48 7.53 3.50
N GLY A 35 -20.39 8.86 3.48
CA GLY A 35 -19.97 9.67 4.63
C GLY A 35 -18.46 9.75 4.84
N PHE A 36 -17.63 9.27 3.89
CA PHE A 36 -16.17 9.37 3.98
C PHE A 36 -15.63 10.65 3.35
N GLU A 37 -14.44 11.07 3.79
CA GLU A 37 -13.72 12.16 3.14
C GLU A 37 -13.16 11.68 1.79
N ALA A 38 -13.30 12.52 0.77
CA ALA A 38 -12.73 12.29 -0.55
C ALA A 38 -12.17 13.58 -1.15
N ILE A 39 -11.08 13.45 -1.90
CA ILE A 39 -10.46 14.52 -2.66
C ILE A 39 -10.37 14.09 -4.12
N LEU A 40 -10.95 14.92 -5.00
CA LEU A 40 -10.78 14.74 -6.44
C LEU A 40 -9.42 15.29 -6.84
N THR A 41 -8.59 14.44 -7.40
CA THR A 41 -7.20 14.78 -7.79
C THR A 41 -7.09 14.95 -9.31
N PRO A 42 -6.04 15.65 -9.80
CA PRO A 42 -5.72 15.60 -11.22
C PRO A 42 -5.51 14.16 -11.72
N ASN A 43 -5.80 13.95 -13.01
CA ASN A 43 -5.63 12.65 -13.70
C ASN A 43 -4.24 12.48 -14.33
N THR A 44 -3.28 13.31 -13.96
CA THR A 44 -1.93 13.34 -14.53
C THR A 44 -0.91 12.53 -13.73
N PHE A 45 -1.31 11.93 -12.63
CA PHE A 45 -0.42 11.16 -11.77
C PHE A 45 -0.17 9.76 -12.34
N LEU A 46 1.11 9.36 -12.38
CA LEU A 46 1.52 8.05 -12.89
C LEU A 46 1.29 6.94 -11.87
N THR A 47 1.40 7.26 -10.57
CA THR A 47 1.36 6.27 -9.48
C THR A 47 0.48 6.70 -8.32
N GLY A 48 0.14 5.74 -7.45
CA GLY A 48 -0.55 6.02 -6.19
C GLY A 48 0.25 6.95 -5.28
N SER A 49 1.57 6.78 -5.21
CA SER A 49 2.44 7.66 -4.41
C SER A 49 2.52 9.08 -4.95
N ASP A 50 2.47 9.30 -6.27
CA ASP A 50 2.37 10.67 -6.85
C ASP A 50 1.09 11.37 -6.39
N ARG A 51 -0.04 10.65 -6.43
CA ARG A 51 -1.36 11.12 -5.99
C ARG A 51 -1.38 11.46 -4.50
N VAL A 52 -0.86 10.55 -3.69
CA VAL A 52 -0.77 10.72 -2.23
C VAL A 52 0.16 11.89 -1.86
N ALA A 53 1.29 12.04 -2.56
CA ALA A 53 2.20 13.16 -2.35
C ALA A 53 1.54 14.51 -2.65
N TRP A 54 0.71 14.58 -3.69
CA TRP A 54 -0.05 15.79 -4.00
C TRP A 54 -1.07 16.12 -2.90
N VAL A 55 -1.84 15.13 -2.42
CA VAL A 55 -2.80 15.32 -1.33
C VAL A 55 -2.10 15.72 -0.03
N ALA A 56 -0.97 15.09 0.29
CA ALA A 56 -0.18 15.42 1.48
C ALA A 56 0.27 16.88 1.50
N ASP A 57 0.72 17.39 0.35
CA ASP A 57 1.09 18.80 0.20
C ASP A 57 -0.12 19.73 0.39
N GLN A 58 -1.28 19.42 -0.22
CA GLN A 58 -2.49 20.26 -0.11
C GLN A 58 -2.99 20.38 1.33
N LEU A 59 -2.83 19.33 2.12
CA LEU A 59 -3.32 19.24 3.49
C LEU A 59 -2.23 19.47 4.55
N ALA A 60 -0.99 19.76 4.14
CA ALA A 60 0.17 19.91 5.01
C ALA A 60 0.34 18.73 5.98
N LEU A 61 0.17 17.50 5.48
CA LEU A 61 0.29 16.26 6.28
C LEU A 61 1.76 15.95 6.53
N GLU A 62 2.11 15.63 7.77
CA GLU A 62 3.48 15.24 8.14
C GLU A 62 3.74 13.75 7.91
N TRP A 63 2.77 12.91 8.26
CA TRP A 63 2.84 11.45 8.17
C TRP A 63 1.67 10.91 7.38
N VAL A 64 1.94 10.00 6.48
CA VAL A 64 0.91 9.43 5.58
C VAL A 64 1.12 7.93 5.43
N ILE A 65 0.02 7.18 5.51
CA ILE A 65 -0.03 5.78 5.07
C ILE A 65 -0.85 5.75 3.78
N ASN A 66 -0.26 5.23 2.73
CA ASN A 66 -0.90 4.98 1.44
C ASN A 66 -1.41 3.55 1.41
N LEU A 67 -2.73 3.41 1.49
CA LEU A 67 -3.43 2.15 1.35
C LEU A 67 -4.10 2.10 -0.02
N GLN A 68 -3.85 1.05 -0.78
CA GLN A 68 -4.46 0.88 -2.09
C GLN A 68 -5.96 0.60 -1.95
N GLY A 69 -6.78 1.14 -2.88
CA GLY A 69 -8.24 1.04 -2.82
C GLY A 69 -8.80 -0.37 -3.07
N ASP A 70 -7.97 -1.26 -3.57
CA ASP A 70 -8.23 -2.66 -3.89
C ASP A 70 -7.89 -3.65 -2.76
N GLU A 71 -7.63 -3.14 -1.54
CA GLU A 71 -7.35 -3.92 -0.33
C GLU A 71 -8.56 -3.96 0.65
N PRO A 72 -9.69 -4.58 0.26
CA PRO A 72 -10.92 -4.57 1.09
C PRO A 72 -10.81 -5.39 2.38
N LEU A 73 -9.81 -6.25 2.48
CA LEU A 73 -9.55 -7.13 3.62
C LEU A 73 -8.25 -6.78 4.36
N ILE A 74 -7.79 -5.53 4.21
CA ILE A 74 -6.57 -5.09 4.90
C ILE A 74 -6.66 -5.35 6.41
N ASP A 75 -5.58 -5.88 6.97
CA ASP A 75 -5.48 -6.13 8.41
C ASP A 75 -5.33 -4.82 9.19
N ILE A 76 -6.23 -4.59 10.14
CA ILE A 76 -6.23 -3.39 10.98
C ILE A 76 -4.99 -3.39 11.89
N ASP A 77 -4.60 -4.55 12.44
CA ASP A 77 -3.44 -4.66 13.32
C ASP A 77 -2.15 -4.26 12.56
N LEU A 78 -2.02 -4.63 11.28
CA LEU A 78 -0.93 -4.18 10.42
C LEU A 78 -0.90 -2.66 10.30
N LEU A 79 -2.04 -2.04 10.00
CA LEU A 79 -2.11 -0.58 9.85
C LEU A 79 -1.81 0.15 11.16
N GLU A 80 -2.23 -0.39 12.31
CA GLU A 80 -1.88 0.13 13.64
C GLU A 80 -0.37 0.01 13.91
N GLU A 81 0.24 -1.13 13.57
CA GLU A 81 1.69 -1.32 13.69
C GLU A 81 2.47 -0.36 12.79
N MET A 82 2.04 -0.17 11.54
CA MET A 82 2.63 0.80 10.63
C MET A 82 2.51 2.24 11.18
N ALA A 83 1.36 2.62 11.72
CA ALA A 83 1.14 3.93 12.33
C ALA A 83 2.07 4.19 13.53
N LEU A 84 2.34 3.17 14.36
CA LEU A 84 3.24 3.24 15.50
C LEU A 84 4.73 3.24 15.08
N THR A 85 5.05 2.59 13.97
CA THR A 85 6.42 2.41 13.48
C THR A 85 6.89 3.62 12.65
N LEU A 86 5.98 4.23 11.90
CA LEU A 86 6.28 5.29 10.96
C LEU A 86 6.99 6.50 11.59
N PRO A 87 6.56 7.06 12.73
CA PRO A 87 7.23 8.21 13.35
C PRO A 87 8.66 7.92 13.81
N LYS A 88 9.02 6.66 14.03
CA LYS A 88 10.36 6.21 14.44
C LYS A 88 11.31 6.11 13.24
N ASN A 89 10.79 6.19 12.02
CA ASN A 89 11.51 5.90 10.77
C ASN A 89 11.41 7.05 9.76
N LYS A 90 11.64 8.30 10.21
CA LYS A 90 11.47 9.53 9.43
C LYS A 90 12.26 9.58 8.11
N ASN A 91 13.41 8.90 8.05
CA ASN A 91 14.32 8.96 6.92
C ASN A 91 14.19 7.78 5.94
N CYS A 92 13.23 6.89 6.15
CA CYS A 92 12.95 5.78 5.24
C CYS A 92 11.45 5.67 4.95
N TRP A 93 11.13 4.98 3.87
CA TRP A 93 9.76 4.52 3.65
C TRP A 93 9.47 3.33 4.55
N LEU A 94 8.22 3.16 4.91
CA LEU A 94 7.72 1.87 5.37
C LEU A 94 6.96 1.20 4.23
N THR A 95 7.03 -0.12 4.20
CA THR A 95 6.12 -0.96 3.44
C THR A 95 5.67 -2.13 4.29
N SER A 96 4.79 -2.96 3.77
CA SER A 96 4.33 -4.16 4.46
C SER A 96 4.55 -5.40 3.62
N ALA A 97 4.73 -6.53 4.30
CA ALA A 97 4.90 -7.81 3.64
C ALA A 97 4.37 -8.96 4.51
N CYS A 98 3.87 -10.00 3.86
CA CYS A 98 3.37 -11.22 4.50
C CYS A 98 4.08 -12.46 3.93
N PRO A 99 3.94 -13.64 4.54
CA PRO A 99 4.55 -14.86 4.04
C PRO A 99 4.24 -15.10 2.55
N LEU A 100 5.25 -15.49 1.78
CA LEU A 100 5.10 -15.87 0.38
C LEU A 100 4.67 -17.33 0.31
N LEU A 101 3.45 -17.59 -0.14
CA LEU A 101 2.95 -18.95 -0.33
C LEU A 101 3.53 -19.59 -1.60
N PRO A 102 3.74 -20.91 -1.63
CA PRO A 102 4.32 -21.61 -2.78
C PRO A 102 3.57 -21.36 -4.10
N GLU A 103 2.24 -21.27 -4.06
CA GLU A 103 1.41 -20.98 -5.24
C GLU A 103 1.61 -19.57 -5.80
N TRP A 104 2.17 -18.64 -5.02
CA TRP A 104 2.45 -17.26 -5.42
C TRP A 104 3.85 -17.05 -6.00
N GLU A 105 4.76 -17.97 -5.77
CA GLU A 105 6.17 -17.84 -6.19
C GLU A 105 6.32 -17.57 -7.68
N ASN A 106 5.52 -18.26 -8.50
CA ASN A 106 5.59 -18.18 -9.97
C ASN A 106 4.65 -17.14 -10.58
N LEU A 107 3.85 -16.43 -9.78
CA LEU A 107 2.91 -15.44 -10.29
C LEU A 107 3.61 -14.08 -10.46
N ALA A 108 3.71 -13.58 -11.70
CA ALA A 108 4.28 -12.26 -11.99
C ALA A 108 3.42 -11.10 -11.46
N SER A 109 2.11 -11.32 -11.25
CA SER A 109 1.22 -10.35 -10.59
C SER A 109 1.57 -10.15 -9.12
N VAL A 110 2.10 -11.17 -8.45
CA VAL A 110 2.54 -11.08 -7.05
C VAL A 110 3.94 -10.49 -6.98
N VAL A 111 4.06 -9.32 -6.38
CA VAL A 111 5.35 -8.69 -6.10
C VAL A 111 6.00 -9.36 -4.89
N LYS A 112 7.26 -9.75 -5.04
CA LYS A 112 8.08 -10.33 -3.98
C LYS A 112 9.01 -9.25 -3.44
N VAL A 113 9.25 -9.28 -2.13
CA VAL A 113 10.19 -8.39 -1.45
C VAL A 113 11.14 -9.23 -0.60
N LYS A 114 12.43 -8.95 -0.73
CA LYS A 114 13.46 -9.56 0.13
C LYS A 114 13.69 -8.65 1.32
N VAL A 115 13.65 -9.23 2.52
CA VAL A 115 13.77 -8.49 3.78
C VAL A 115 14.89 -9.08 4.61
N SER A 116 15.72 -8.24 5.21
CA SER A 116 16.76 -8.64 6.15
C SER A 116 16.16 -8.96 7.54
N GLU A 117 16.95 -9.59 8.40
CA GLU A 117 16.57 -9.82 9.81
C GLU A 117 16.24 -8.52 10.58
N SER A 118 16.82 -7.38 10.17
CA SER A 118 16.55 -6.06 10.75
C SER A 118 15.31 -5.36 10.17
N GLY A 119 14.60 -6.01 9.24
CA GLY A 119 13.43 -5.45 8.57
C GLY A 119 13.77 -4.53 7.38
N ASP A 120 15.04 -4.41 6.99
CA ASP A 120 15.42 -3.58 5.85
C ASP A 120 15.10 -4.31 4.53
N VAL A 121 14.47 -3.60 3.60
CA VAL A 121 14.21 -4.13 2.27
C VAL A 121 15.51 -4.17 1.47
N LEU A 122 15.82 -5.34 0.91
CA LEU A 122 17.03 -5.59 0.13
C LEU A 122 16.77 -5.62 -1.38
N ALA A 123 15.59 -6.06 -1.80
CA ALA A 123 15.21 -6.13 -3.21
C ALA A 123 13.70 -6.29 -3.39
N PHE A 124 13.21 -5.93 -4.58
CA PHE A 124 11.88 -6.26 -5.08
C PHE A 124 12.01 -7.09 -6.36
N ALA A 125 11.07 -8.01 -6.61
CA ALA A 125 11.04 -8.83 -7.81
C ALA A 125 9.59 -9.21 -8.18
N ARG A 126 9.36 -9.37 -9.50
CA ARG A 126 8.13 -10.01 -10.03
C ARG A 126 8.38 -11.45 -10.45
N GLU A 127 9.62 -11.77 -10.77
CA GLU A 127 10.02 -13.13 -11.15
C GLU A 127 10.06 -14.06 -9.94
N ASN A 128 10.10 -15.36 -10.22
CA ASN A 128 10.20 -16.39 -9.20
C ASN A 128 11.48 -16.25 -8.37
N GLN A 129 11.32 -16.22 -7.06
CA GLN A 129 12.40 -16.16 -6.07
C GLN A 129 12.24 -17.34 -5.09
N LYS A 130 12.93 -18.47 -5.39
CA LYS A 130 12.93 -19.70 -4.57
C LYS A 130 13.94 -19.65 -3.43
N LYS A 131 13.99 -18.60 -2.64
CA LYS A 131 14.95 -18.49 -1.54
C LYS A 131 14.24 -18.07 -0.28
N GLU A 132 14.76 -18.52 0.84
CA GLU A 132 14.45 -17.97 2.15
C GLU A 132 14.63 -16.46 2.16
N ASP A 133 13.93 -15.74 3.03
CA ASP A 133 13.92 -14.27 3.16
C ASP A 133 13.12 -13.50 2.09
N TRP A 134 12.35 -14.17 1.24
CA TRP A 134 11.40 -13.55 0.33
C TRP A 134 9.98 -13.63 0.86
N TYR A 135 9.29 -12.51 0.81
CA TYR A 135 7.93 -12.30 1.28
C TYR A 135 7.05 -11.80 0.14
N ARG A 136 5.74 -11.91 0.26
CA ARG A 136 4.80 -11.20 -0.60
C ARG A 136 4.72 -9.76 -0.15
N HIS A 137 5.02 -8.82 -1.04
CA HIS A 137 4.80 -7.40 -0.84
C HIS A 137 3.30 -7.08 -0.95
N THR A 138 2.75 -6.29 -0.02
CA THR A 138 1.31 -6.02 0.07
C THR A 138 0.91 -4.61 -0.40
N GLY A 139 1.83 -3.82 -0.94
CA GLY A 139 1.54 -2.53 -1.57
C GLY A 139 1.09 -1.41 -0.63
N VAL A 140 1.13 -1.62 0.68
CA VAL A 140 0.88 -0.55 1.65
C VAL A 140 2.18 0.17 1.97
N TYR A 141 2.16 1.51 1.93
CA TYR A 141 3.34 2.31 2.21
C TYR A 141 3.10 3.34 3.29
N GLY A 142 4.15 3.66 4.05
CA GLY A 142 4.19 4.74 5.01
C GLY A 142 5.28 5.75 4.67
N TYR A 143 4.97 7.04 4.76
CA TYR A 143 5.90 8.11 4.41
C TYR A 143 5.89 9.23 5.44
N HIS A 144 7.05 9.86 5.63
CA HIS A 144 7.13 11.22 6.12
C HIS A 144 7.02 12.20 4.93
N ALA A 145 6.46 13.38 5.13
CA ALA A 145 6.28 14.41 4.09
C ALA A 145 7.56 14.71 3.29
N ASN A 146 8.73 14.75 3.95
CA ASN A 146 10.01 14.96 3.26
C ASN A 146 10.32 13.88 2.24
N GLN A 147 9.93 12.62 2.51
CA GLN A 147 10.13 11.51 1.59
C GLN A 147 9.20 11.59 0.38
N LEU A 148 7.94 11.99 0.59
CA LEU A 148 7.00 12.26 -0.51
C LEU A 148 7.46 13.44 -1.36
N HIS A 149 8.01 14.49 -0.74
CA HIS A 149 8.56 15.63 -1.47
C HIS A 149 9.77 15.23 -2.33
N LEU A 150 10.65 14.36 -1.81
CA LEU A 150 11.77 13.82 -2.59
C LEU A 150 11.25 12.96 -3.76
N PHE A 151 10.26 12.09 -3.51
CA PHE A 151 9.64 11.26 -4.54
C PHE A 151 9.07 12.11 -5.70
N LYS A 152 8.29 13.14 -5.39
CA LYS A 152 7.73 14.08 -6.38
C LYS A 152 8.78 14.75 -7.26
N LYS A 153 9.95 15.06 -6.69
CA LYS A 153 11.07 15.72 -7.42
C LYS A 153 11.92 14.74 -8.22
N THR A 154 11.78 13.45 -7.98
CA THR A 154 12.56 12.41 -8.66
C THR A 154 11.79 11.95 -9.89
N ALA A 155 12.44 12.04 -11.06
CA ALA A 155 11.84 11.50 -12.28
C ALA A 155 11.66 9.98 -12.17
N PRO A 156 10.61 9.41 -12.81
CA PRO A 156 10.42 7.96 -12.87
C PRO A 156 11.68 7.25 -13.38
N SER A 157 12.08 6.18 -12.71
CA SER A 157 13.24 5.39 -13.14
C SER A 157 12.85 4.39 -14.24
N ILE A 158 13.83 3.91 -15.00
CA ILE A 158 13.60 2.87 -16.01
C ILE A 158 13.08 1.61 -15.34
N GLU A 159 13.64 1.25 -14.19
CA GLU A 159 13.25 0.08 -13.41
C GLU A 159 11.81 0.20 -12.90
N GLU A 160 11.40 1.39 -12.42
CA GLU A 160 10.02 1.67 -12.04
C GLU A 160 9.04 1.40 -13.19
N LEU A 161 9.33 1.98 -14.36
CA LEU A 161 8.45 1.87 -15.54
C LEU A 161 8.38 0.45 -16.09
N GLN A 162 9.52 -0.25 -16.16
CA GLN A 162 9.60 -1.62 -16.67
C GLN A 162 8.89 -2.64 -15.77
N ASN A 163 8.96 -2.44 -14.46
CA ASN A 163 8.39 -3.38 -13.49
C ASN A 163 7.00 -2.94 -12.99
N SER A 164 6.56 -1.73 -13.30
CA SER A 164 5.35 -1.12 -12.72
C SER A 164 5.39 -1.16 -11.19
N LEU A 165 6.53 -0.72 -10.61
CA LEU A 165 6.79 -0.70 -9.18
C LEU A 165 7.25 0.70 -8.77
N GLU A 166 6.34 1.50 -8.23
CA GLU A 166 6.55 2.92 -7.92
C GLU A 166 7.70 3.18 -6.93
N GLN A 167 7.93 2.26 -5.98
CA GLN A 167 9.00 2.38 -5.00
C GLN A 167 10.40 2.31 -5.63
N LEU A 168 10.56 1.74 -6.83
CA LEU A 168 11.85 1.68 -7.54
C LEU A 168 12.30 3.06 -8.04
N ARG A 169 11.44 4.09 -8.00
CA ARG A 169 11.84 5.47 -8.28
C ARG A 169 12.89 5.98 -7.29
N VAL A 170 12.77 5.58 -6.05
CA VAL A 170 13.66 6.06 -4.96
C VAL A 170 14.56 4.98 -4.39
N PHE A 171 14.18 3.71 -4.48
CA PHE A 171 15.00 2.58 -4.03
C PHE A 171 16.15 2.29 -5.03
N PRO A 172 17.38 1.94 -4.58
CA PRO A 172 17.80 1.78 -3.18
C PRO A 172 18.33 3.08 -2.51
N LYS A 173 18.26 4.23 -3.17
CA LYS A 173 18.78 5.50 -2.64
C LYS A 173 18.07 5.95 -1.36
N THR A 174 16.76 5.73 -1.30
CA THR A 174 15.97 5.89 -0.08
C THR A 174 15.80 4.51 0.57
N PRO A 175 16.19 4.33 1.83
CA PRO A 175 15.95 3.09 2.56
C PRO A 175 14.45 2.81 2.67
N ILE A 176 14.08 1.53 2.59
CA ILE A 176 12.72 1.06 2.83
C ILE A 176 12.77 -0.01 3.92
N LYS A 177 11.89 0.09 4.91
CA LYS A 177 11.70 -0.94 5.94
C LYS A 177 10.37 -1.65 5.76
N ALA A 178 10.36 -2.96 5.93
CA ALA A 178 9.15 -3.76 5.89
C ALA A 178 8.61 -4.04 7.29
N VAL A 179 7.33 -3.80 7.49
CA VAL A 179 6.56 -4.35 8.60
C VAL A 179 6.05 -5.72 8.16
N LEU A 180 6.55 -6.77 8.82
CA LEU A 180 6.18 -8.16 8.52
C LEU A 180 4.97 -8.56 9.35
N HIS A 181 3.92 -9.05 8.70
CA HIS A 181 2.73 -9.53 9.38
C HIS A 181 2.37 -10.96 8.92
N GLN A 182 1.70 -11.72 9.78
CA GLN A 182 1.41 -13.14 9.52
C GLN A 182 0.13 -13.38 8.73
N LYS A 183 -0.82 -12.43 8.78
CA LYS A 183 -2.09 -12.56 8.06
C LYS A 183 -1.88 -12.31 6.58
N LEU A 184 -2.49 -13.14 5.75
CA LEU A 184 -2.46 -12.97 4.30
C LEU A 184 -3.37 -11.80 3.91
N SER A 185 -2.87 -10.90 3.05
CA SER A 185 -3.68 -9.88 2.41
C SER A 185 -4.31 -10.44 1.14
N HIS A 186 -5.54 -10.05 0.85
CA HIS A 186 -6.26 -10.43 -0.36
C HIS A 186 -6.68 -9.18 -1.10
N SER A 187 -5.83 -8.72 -2.01
CA SER A 187 -6.15 -7.65 -2.96
C SER A 187 -7.11 -8.15 -4.05
N VAL A 188 -7.79 -7.22 -4.68
CA VAL A 188 -8.67 -7.49 -5.83
C VAL A 188 -8.03 -6.91 -7.08
N ASP A 189 -7.13 -7.67 -7.69
CA ASP A 189 -6.38 -7.27 -8.89
C ASP A 189 -7.10 -7.68 -10.18
N VAL A 190 -7.84 -8.80 -10.14
CA VAL A 190 -8.59 -9.32 -11.29
C VAL A 190 -10.01 -9.72 -10.89
N PRO A 191 -10.97 -9.79 -11.83
CA PRO A 191 -12.37 -10.11 -11.50
C PRO A 191 -12.57 -11.39 -10.67
N GLY A 192 -11.74 -12.43 -10.88
CA GLY A 192 -11.79 -13.68 -10.11
C GLY A 192 -11.44 -13.52 -8.62
N ASP A 193 -10.77 -12.45 -8.23
CA ASP A 193 -10.45 -12.19 -6.82
C ASP A 193 -11.68 -11.73 -6.03
N ILE A 194 -12.70 -11.17 -6.72
CA ILE A 194 -13.95 -10.73 -6.08
C ILE A 194 -14.65 -11.90 -5.41
N GLU A 195 -14.80 -13.03 -6.11
CA GLU A 195 -15.46 -14.23 -5.58
C GLU A 195 -14.72 -14.74 -4.34
N ARG A 196 -13.39 -14.78 -4.40
CA ARG A 196 -12.53 -15.22 -3.29
C ARG A 196 -12.66 -14.32 -2.06
N VAL A 197 -12.71 -12.99 -2.28
CA VAL A 197 -12.92 -12.02 -1.21
C VAL A 197 -14.33 -12.15 -0.62
N GLU A 198 -15.36 -12.37 -1.44
CA GLU A 198 -16.73 -12.58 -0.97
C GLU A 198 -16.89 -13.86 -0.15
N GLU A 199 -16.24 -14.94 -0.54
CA GLU A 199 -16.23 -16.20 0.22
C GLU A 199 -15.58 -15.99 1.60
N TYR A 200 -14.41 -15.37 1.64
CA TYR A 200 -13.73 -15.06 2.90
C TYR A 200 -14.58 -14.17 3.82
N LEU A 201 -15.33 -13.23 3.24
CA LEU A 201 -16.25 -12.37 4.00
C LEU A 201 -17.45 -13.12 4.58
N LYS A 202 -17.96 -14.13 3.88
CA LYS A 202 -19.04 -15.00 4.39
C LYS A 202 -18.54 -15.85 5.55
N GLU A 203 -17.33 -16.37 5.47
CA GLU A 203 -16.68 -17.13 6.55
C GLU A 203 -16.49 -16.27 7.82
N LEU A 204 -15.98 -15.03 7.66
CA LEU A 204 -15.83 -14.09 8.78
C LEU A 204 -17.16 -13.69 9.44
N ALA A 205 -18.26 -13.65 8.67
CA ALA A 205 -19.58 -13.29 9.20
C ALA A 205 -20.28 -14.49 9.90
N ALA A 206 -19.77 -15.70 9.74
CA ALA A 206 -20.30 -16.91 10.33
C ALA A 206 -19.68 -17.27 11.69
N ILE A 207 -18.62 -16.53 12.12
CA ILE A 207 -17.94 -16.62 13.41
C ILE A 207 -18.49 -15.57 14.38
#